data_d12cd52decd47de13704457eb058137f
#
_entry.id   d12cd52decd47de13704457eb058137f
#
_cell.length_a   1.000
_cell.length_b   1.000
_cell.length_c   1.000
_cell.angle_alpha   90.00
_cell.angle_beta   90.00
_cell.angle_gamma   90.00
#
_symmetry.space_group_name_H-M   'P 1'
#
loop_
_entity.id
_entity.type
_entity.pdbx_description
1 polymer ?
#
loop_
_entity_poly.entity_id
_entity_poly.type
_entity_poly.pdbx_seq_one_letter_code
_entity_poly.pdbx_strand_id
1 'polypeptide(L)'
;MVGRTIKKWWPVFVLPTFAAFVIGFLWPFIWGIYLSFCKFTTVQDVTFVGFSNYSKILLDSTFSHSFWLTVVFAFVSSILINVLAFFIALALTKGYRGTNAFRTVFFMPNLIGGIVLGYIWQTLLNGLLSKWGQPLLSLSAKNGFIGMLILLMWQQIGYMMIIYIAGLNNVSPDLIEAAQIDGATSRLILFKIKIPMIMPSVTICTFLTLTNGFKMFDQNLSLTGGDPGKQSQLLALNIYDTFYARSGPQWKGIGQAKAVVFFVLVVVIALIQLRATSSKEVQQ
;
A
#
# COMPACT_ATOMS: atom_id res chain seq x y z
N MET A 1 -35.49 -9.75 24.36
CA MET A 1 -34.52 -9.99 25.45
C MET A 1 -33.06 -9.73 25.05
N VAL A 2 -32.60 -10.16 23.89
CA VAL A 2 -31.20 -9.99 23.42
C VAL A 2 -30.69 -8.54 23.41
N GLY A 3 -31.52 -7.58 22.97
CA GLY A 3 -31.11 -6.17 22.93
C GLY A 3 -30.86 -5.49 24.28
N ARG A 4 -31.54 -5.95 25.37
CA ARG A 4 -31.31 -5.42 26.73
C ARG A 4 -30.02 -6.01 27.33
N THR A 5 -29.74 -7.27 27.07
CA THR A 5 -28.51 -7.94 27.52
C THR A 5 -27.28 -7.36 26.84
N ILE A 6 -27.34 -7.12 25.53
CA ILE A 6 -26.25 -6.45 24.79
C ILE A 6 -26.01 -5.05 25.34
N LYS A 7 -27.06 -4.22 25.57
CA LYS A 7 -26.93 -2.89 26.16
C LYS A 7 -26.30 -2.87 27.55
N LYS A 8 -26.47 -3.94 28.33
CA LYS A 8 -25.90 -4.05 29.69
C LYS A 8 -24.43 -4.46 29.68
N TRP A 9 -24.05 -5.38 28.77
CA TRP A 9 -22.74 -6.03 28.80
C TRP A 9 -21.77 -5.53 27.73
N TRP A 10 -22.20 -4.68 26.75
CA TRP A 10 -21.30 -4.14 25.73
C TRP A 10 -20.04 -3.46 26.29
N PRO A 11 -20.06 -2.73 27.45
CA PRO A 11 -18.85 -2.10 27.94
C PRO A 11 -17.80 -3.13 28.33
N VAL A 12 -18.21 -4.27 28.90
CA VAL A 12 -17.28 -5.33 29.35
C VAL A 12 -16.51 -5.92 28.15
N PHE A 13 -17.14 -6.03 26.98
CA PHE A 13 -16.51 -6.58 25.78
C PHE A 13 -15.77 -5.52 24.95
N VAL A 14 -16.27 -4.29 24.90
CA VAL A 14 -15.71 -3.22 24.07
C VAL A 14 -14.66 -2.39 24.79
N LEU A 15 -14.85 -2.12 26.10
CA LEU A 15 -13.93 -1.27 26.87
C LEU A 15 -12.48 -1.74 26.90
N PRO A 16 -12.15 -3.03 27.09
CA PRO A 16 -10.75 -3.47 27.10
C PRO A 16 -10.06 -3.23 25.74
N THR A 17 -10.74 -3.56 24.65
CA THR A 17 -10.22 -3.34 23.28
C THR A 17 -10.11 -1.86 22.96
N PHE A 18 -11.12 -1.06 23.38
CA PHE A 18 -11.10 0.38 23.19
C PHE A 18 -10.01 1.06 24.01
N ALA A 19 -9.81 0.64 25.28
CA ALA A 19 -8.73 1.13 26.12
C ALA A 19 -7.35 0.81 25.53
N ALA A 20 -7.16 -0.42 25.05
CA ALA A 20 -5.93 -0.81 24.36
C ALA A 20 -5.68 0.04 23.10
N PHE A 21 -6.72 0.32 22.32
CA PHE A 21 -6.64 1.20 21.13
C PHE A 21 -6.28 2.64 21.52
N VAL A 22 -6.89 3.18 22.57
CA VAL A 22 -6.60 4.55 23.04
C VAL A 22 -5.16 4.66 23.53
N ILE A 23 -4.70 3.72 24.34
CA ILE A 23 -3.35 3.75 24.94
C ILE A 23 -2.28 3.42 23.89
N GLY A 24 -2.50 2.40 23.06
CA GLY A 24 -1.48 1.89 22.12
C GLY A 24 -1.43 2.64 20.80
N PHE A 25 -2.51 3.32 20.40
CA PHE A 25 -2.59 3.99 19.12
C PHE A 25 -2.97 5.48 19.23
N LEU A 26 -4.13 5.79 19.82
CA LEU A 26 -4.66 7.15 19.76
C LEU A 26 -3.80 8.16 20.53
N TRP A 27 -3.37 7.78 21.74
CA TRP A 27 -2.51 8.64 22.57
C TRP A 27 -1.14 8.90 21.91
N PRO A 28 -0.35 7.89 21.50
CA PRO A 28 0.91 8.13 20.80
C PRO A 28 0.73 8.90 19.48
N PHE A 29 -0.37 8.71 18.78
CA PHE A 29 -0.68 9.43 17.55
C PHE A 29 -0.89 10.92 17.79
N ILE A 30 -1.73 11.29 18.77
CA ILE A 30 -1.97 12.70 19.14
C ILE A 30 -0.68 13.34 19.63
N TRP A 31 0.08 12.60 20.48
CA TRP A 31 1.37 13.07 20.95
C TRP A 31 2.37 13.26 19.82
N GLY A 32 2.39 12.37 18.85
CA GLY A 32 3.19 12.51 17.63
C GLY A 32 2.84 13.74 16.81
N ILE A 33 1.55 14.10 16.70
CA ILE A 33 1.12 15.36 16.06
C ILE A 33 1.67 16.55 16.84
N TYR A 34 1.58 16.57 18.16
CA TYR A 34 2.16 17.62 18.98
C TYR A 34 3.68 17.75 18.80
N LEU A 35 4.41 16.63 18.80
CA LEU A 35 5.86 16.59 18.59
C LEU A 35 6.30 17.10 17.22
N SER A 36 5.43 17.06 16.21
CA SER A 36 5.71 17.62 14.89
C SER A 36 5.89 19.15 14.90
N PHE A 37 5.33 19.84 15.90
CA PHE A 37 5.52 21.27 16.14
C PHE A 37 6.66 21.57 17.10
N CYS A 38 7.42 20.58 17.51
CA CYS A 38 8.46 20.69 18.50
C CYS A 38 9.84 20.31 17.93
N LYS A 39 10.87 20.81 18.61
CA LYS A 39 12.25 20.35 18.49
C LYS A 39 12.55 19.50 19.72
N PHE A 40 13.08 18.29 19.56
CA PHE A 40 13.34 17.37 20.67
C PHE A 40 14.45 16.37 20.34
N THR A 41 15.09 15.86 21.37
CA THR A 41 16.01 14.72 21.29
C THR A 41 15.38 13.49 21.92
N THR A 42 14.74 13.69 23.06
CA THR A 42 13.93 12.69 23.78
C THR A 42 12.55 13.28 24.05
N VAL A 43 11.58 12.45 24.42
CA VAL A 43 10.23 12.92 24.79
C VAL A 43 10.18 13.79 26.04
N GLN A 44 11.30 13.90 26.80
CA GLN A 44 11.44 14.73 27.98
C GLN A 44 12.05 16.10 27.68
N ASP A 45 12.84 16.21 26.59
CA ASP A 45 13.49 17.45 26.17
C ASP A 45 12.78 17.99 24.92
N VAL A 46 11.64 18.65 25.15
CA VAL A 46 10.74 19.12 24.08
C VAL A 46 10.64 20.63 24.13
N THR A 47 10.99 21.29 23.02
CA THR A 47 10.85 22.73 22.83
C THR A 47 9.88 23.02 21.69
N PHE A 48 8.80 23.74 21.97
CA PHE A 48 7.83 24.11 20.95
C PHE A 48 8.42 25.15 19.99
N VAL A 49 8.34 24.89 18.68
CA VAL A 49 8.87 25.73 17.59
C VAL A 49 7.82 26.12 16.55
N GLY A 50 6.56 25.83 16.82
CA GLY A 50 5.44 26.13 15.92
C GLY A 50 5.61 25.46 14.54
N PHE A 51 5.35 26.19 13.47
CA PHE A 51 5.41 25.70 12.10
C PHE A 51 6.83 25.65 11.48
N SER A 52 7.89 25.94 12.25
CA SER A 52 9.26 25.94 11.73
C SER A 52 9.69 24.63 11.08
N ASN A 53 9.26 23.47 11.62
CA ASN A 53 9.56 22.17 11.02
C ASN A 53 8.88 22.01 9.65
N TYR A 54 7.65 22.46 9.51
CA TYR A 54 6.92 22.40 8.24
C TYR A 54 7.51 23.31 7.16
N SER A 55 7.94 24.52 7.52
CA SER A 55 8.65 25.42 6.60
C SER A 55 9.92 24.77 6.05
N LYS A 56 10.70 24.06 6.90
CA LYS A 56 11.92 23.35 6.48
C LYS A 56 11.62 22.20 5.54
N ILE A 57 10.48 21.50 5.70
CA ILE A 57 10.07 20.41 4.80
C ILE A 57 9.81 20.95 3.40
N LEU A 58 9.16 22.10 3.26
CA LEU A 58 8.86 22.71 1.97
C LEU A 58 10.11 23.13 1.19
N LEU A 59 11.20 23.41 1.89
CA LEU A 59 12.49 23.76 1.31
C LEU A 59 13.41 22.54 1.08
N ASP A 60 13.02 21.36 1.55
CA ASP A 60 13.81 20.13 1.40
C ASP A 60 13.58 19.49 0.04
N SER A 61 14.51 19.71 -0.89
CA SER A 61 14.47 19.14 -2.25
C SER A 61 14.42 17.60 -2.25
N THR A 62 15.07 16.96 -1.29
CA THR A 62 15.09 15.49 -1.16
C THR A 62 13.69 14.99 -0.75
N PHE A 63 12.99 15.73 0.11
CA PHE A 63 11.61 15.41 0.47
C PHE A 63 10.67 15.56 -0.72
N SER A 64 10.77 16.67 -1.45
CA SER A 64 9.95 16.91 -2.65
C SER A 64 10.18 15.82 -3.71
N HIS A 65 11.43 15.43 -3.96
CA HIS A 65 11.74 14.33 -4.86
C HIS A 65 11.12 13.00 -4.40
N SER A 66 11.35 12.61 -3.14
CA SER A 66 10.78 11.38 -2.55
C SER A 66 9.25 11.37 -2.57
N PHE A 67 8.62 12.54 -2.38
CA PHE A 67 7.17 12.69 -2.46
C PHE A 67 6.65 12.32 -3.84
N TRP A 68 7.16 12.97 -4.89
CA TRP A 68 6.70 12.71 -6.26
C TRP A 68 7.05 11.32 -6.75
N LEU A 69 8.24 10.82 -6.39
CA LEU A 69 8.63 9.44 -6.70
C LEU A 69 7.66 8.44 -6.07
N THR A 70 7.26 8.67 -4.81
CA THR A 70 6.30 7.80 -4.12
C THR A 70 4.92 7.86 -4.74
N VAL A 71 4.45 9.06 -5.11
CA VAL A 71 3.16 9.21 -5.82
C VAL A 71 3.17 8.43 -7.12
N VAL A 72 4.18 8.63 -7.98
CA VAL A 72 4.30 7.90 -9.25
C VAL A 72 4.39 6.39 -9.00
N PHE A 73 5.21 5.96 -8.04
CA PHE A 73 5.38 4.56 -7.71
C PHE A 73 4.07 3.91 -7.24
N ALA A 74 3.34 4.55 -6.33
CA ALA A 74 2.09 4.03 -5.79
C ALA A 74 1.00 3.90 -6.87
N PHE A 75 0.87 4.88 -7.76
CA PHE A 75 -0.11 4.80 -8.84
C PHE A 75 0.28 3.76 -9.89
N VAL A 76 1.52 3.74 -10.35
CA VAL A 76 2.00 2.76 -11.36
C VAL A 76 1.87 1.34 -10.81
N SER A 77 2.36 1.08 -9.59
CA SER A 77 2.26 -0.25 -8.97
C SER A 77 0.81 -0.68 -8.77
N SER A 78 -0.06 0.22 -8.29
CA SER A 78 -1.48 -0.07 -8.10
C SER A 78 -2.16 -0.48 -9.41
N ILE A 79 -1.96 0.25 -10.49
CA ILE A 79 -2.54 -0.07 -11.80
C ILE A 79 -2.04 -1.44 -12.28
N LEU A 80 -0.74 -1.67 -12.27
CA LEU A 80 -0.14 -2.91 -12.79
C LEU A 80 -0.57 -4.13 -11.96
N ILE A 81 -0.56 -4.02 -10.64
CA ILE A 81 -0.96 -5.12 -9.74
C ILE A 81 -2.44 -5.46 -9.98
N ASN A 82 -3.33 -4.47 -10.01
CA ASN A 82 -4.77 -4.72 -10.19
C ASN A 82 -5.08 -5.32 -11.56
N VAL A 83 -4.47 -4.80 -12.63
CA VAL A 83 -4.67 -5.33 -13.98
C VAL A 83 -4.21 -6.79 -14.06
N LEU A 84 -2.99 -7.09 -13.59
CA LEU A 84 -2.47 -8.47 -13.65
C LEU A 84 -3.25 -9.41 -12.73
N ALA A 85 -3.55 -9.01 -11.50
CA ALA A 85 -4.33 -9.81 -10.57
C ALA A 85 -5.73 -10.13 -11.10
N PHE A 86 -6.39 -9.16 -11.72
CA PHE A 86 -7.71 -9.35 -12.33
C PHE A 86 -7.67 -10.33 -13.51
N PHE A 87 -6.70 -10.21 -14.41
CA PHE A 87 -6.57 -11.15 -15.53
C PHE A 87 -6.24 -12.58 -15.07
N ILE A 88 -5.38 -12.73 -14.06
CA ILE A 88 -5.10 -14.04 -13.47
C ILE A 88 -6.35 -14.61 -12.78
N ALA A 89 -7.11 -13.79 -12.06
CA ALA A 89 -8.37 -14.18 -11.44
C ALA A 89 -9.38 -14.67 -12.48
N LEU A 90 -9.54 -13.94 -13.59
CA LEU A 90 -10.41 -14.35 -14.71
C LEU A 90 -9.98 -15.71 -15.31
N ALA A 91 -8.69 -15.96 -15.42
CA ALA A 91 -8.20 -17.23 -15.92
C ALA A 91 -8.50 -18.37 -14.93
N LEU A 92 -8.26 -18.15 -13.64
CA LEU A 92 -8.42 -19.15 -12.59
C LEU A 92 -9.90 -19.42 -12.18
N THR A 93 -10.83 -18.59 -12.59
CA THR A 93 -12.29 -18.82 -12.38
C THR A 93 -12.91 -19.71 -13.47
N LYS A 94 -12.16 -20.08 -14.53
CA LYS A 94 -12.64 -20.97 -15.59
C LYS A 94 -12.66 -22.46 -15.22
N GLY A 95 -12.28 -22.83 -13.98
CA GLY A 95 -12.34 -24.22 -13.49
C GLY A 95 -11.27 -25.18 -14.03
N TYR A 96 -10.12 -24.67 -14.43
CA TYR A 96 -8.99 -25.50 -14.86
C TYR A 96 -8.47 -26.43 -13.75
N ARG A 97 -7.97 -27.61 -14.13
CA ARG A 97 -7.30 -28.53 -13.19
C ARG A 97 -6.06 -27.84 -12.59
N GLY A 98 -5.89 -27.93 -11.26
CA GLY A 98 -4.74 -27.34 -10.55
C GLY A 98 -4.94 -25.89 -10.10
N THR A 99 -6.11 -25.27 -10.31
CA THR A 99 -6.41 -23.88 -9.91
C THR A 99 -6.04 -23.59 -8.46
N ASN A 100 -6.27 -24.52 -7.53
CA ASN A 100 -5.94 -24.34 -6.10
C ASN A 100 -4.44 -24.28 -5.87
N ALA A 101 -3.65 -25.09 -6.58
CA ALA A 101 -2.19 -25.02 -6.50
C ALA A 101 -1.66 -23.66 -7.00
N PHE A 102 -2.18 -23.17 -8.12
CA PHE A 102 -1.84 -21.84 -8.62
C PHE A 102 -2.21 -20.72 -7.62
N ARG A 103 -3.40 -20.77 -7.03
CA ARG A 103 -3.80 -19.81 -5.98
C ARG A 103 -2.80 -19.80 -4.82
N THR A 104 -2.40 -20.97 -4.33
CA THR A 104 -1.43 -21.11 -3.24
C THR A 104 -0.06 -20.53 -3.62
N VAL A 105 0.48 -20.90 -4.79
CA VAL A 105 1.80 -20.43 -5.25
C VAL A 105 1.82 -18.90 -5.44
N PHE A 106 0.78 -18.32 -6.04
CA PHE A 106 0.71 -16.87 -6.21
C PHE A 106 0.50 -16.10 -4.90
N PHE A 107 -0.16 -16.70 -3.92
CA PHE A 107 -0.40 -16.08 -2.62
C PHE A 107 0.82 -16.12 -1.69
N MET A 108 1.66 -17.16 -1.79
CA MET A 108 2.79 -17.43 -0.90
C MET A 108 3.75 -16.23 -0.73
N PRO A 109 4.12 -15.47 -1.79
CA PRO A 109 5.01 -14.32 -1.65
C PRO A 109 4.53 -13.25 -0.67
N ASN A 110 3.22 -13.07 -0.53
CA ASN A 110 2.63 -12.09 0.38
C ASN A 110 2.87 -12.40 1.86
N LEU A 111 3.20 -13.65 2.19
CA LEU A 111 3.45 -14.10 3.56
C LEU A 111 4.90 -13.85 4.02
N ILE A 112 5.79 -13.46 3.11
CA ILE A 112 7.20 -13.27 3.41
C ILE A 112 7.44 -11.80 3.75
N GLY A 113 8.20 -11.56 4.83
CA GLY A 113 8.52 -10.20 5.29
C GLY A 113 9.30 -9.38 4.26
N GLY A 114 8.96 -8.11 4.13
CA GLY A 114 9.47 -7.21 3.09
C GLY A 114 10.99 -7.06 3.07
N ILE A 115 11.65 -7.01 4.25
CA ILE A 115 13.12 -6.90 4.35
C ILE A 115 13.79 -8.16 3.80
N VAL A 116 13.31 -9.35 4.17
CA VAL A 116 13.86 -10.63 3.68
C VAL A 116 13.71 -10.73 2.17
N LEU A 117 12.52 -10.43 1.68
CA LEU A 117 12.27 -10.40 0.23
C LEU A 117 13.18 -9.42 -0.49
N GLY A 118 13.35 -8.23 0.07
CA GLY A 118 14.18 -7.20 -0.55
C GLY A 118 15.63 -7.66 -0.74
N TYR A 119 16.27 -8.28 0.26
CA TYR A 119 17.63 -8.80 0.13
C TYR A 119 17.74 -9.97 -0.85
N ILE A 120 16.76 -10.89 -0.84
CA ILE A 120 16.72 -12.00 -1.81
C ILE A 120 16.63 -11.44 -3.24
N TRP A 121 15.68 -10.54 -3.48
CA TRP A 121 15.48 -9.93 -4.79
C TRP A 121 16.63 -9.01 -5.20
N GLN A 122 17.28 -8.32 -4.26
CA GLN A 122 18.48 -7.54 -4.52
C GLN A 122 19.58 -8.43 -5.13
N THR A 123 19.82 -9.57 -4.50
CA THR A 123 20.83 -10.54 -4.98
C THR A 123 20.47 -11.09 -6.35
N LEU A 124 19.22 -11.51 -6.56
CA LEU A 124 18.75 -12.06 -7.82
C LEU A 124 18.81 -11.03 -8.96
N LEU A 125 18.25 -9.84 -8.74
CA LEU A 125 18.21 -8.80 -9.77
C LEU A 125 19.58 -8.25 -10.09
N ASN A 126 20.45 -8.03 -9.08
CA ASN A 126 21.81 -7.59 -9.31
C ASN A 126 22.63 -8.64 -10.08
N GLY A 127 22.42 -9.93 -9.80
CA GLY A 127 23.03 -11.01 -10.57
C GLY A 127 22.61 -11.01 -12.05
N LEU A 128 21.31 -10.76 -12.34
CA LEU A 128 20.80 -10.62 -13.69
C LEU A 128 21.34 -9.37 -14.40
N LEU A 129 21.29 -8.21 -13.72
CA LEU A 129 21.78 -6.96 -14.26
C LEU A 129 23.28 -7.01 -14.60
N SER A 130 24.08 -7.58 -13.70
CA SER A 130 25.51 -7.79 -13.92
C SER A 130 25.80 -8.68 -15.14
N LYS A 131 25.04 -9.77 -15.29
CA LYS A 131 25.16 -10.66 -16.45
C LYS A 131 24.85 -9.96 -17.79
N TRP A 132 23.99 -8.95 -17.78
CA TRP A 132 23.62 -8.17 -18.96
C TRP A 132 24.43 -6.88 -19.10
N GLY A 133 25.47 -6.66 -18.29
CA GLY A 133 26.29 -5.44 -18.32
C GLY A 133 25.53 -4.19 -17.91
N GLN A 134 24.43 -4.34 -17.16
CA GLN A 134 23.61 -3.22 -16.71
C GLN A 134 24.04 -2.75 -15.29
N PRO A 135 23.87 -1.47 -14.96
CA PRO A 135 24.15 -0.98 -13.62
C PRO A 135 23.30 -1.70 -12.57
N LEU A 136 23.89 -1.98 -11.40
CA LEU A 136 23.17 -2.56 -10.26
C LEU A 136 22.03 -1.66 -9.77
N LEU A 137 21.13 -2.21 -8.99
CA LEU A 137 19.95 -1.49 -8.48
C LEU A 137 20.30 -0.21 -7.71
N SER A 138 21.37 -0.26 -6.89
CA SER A 138 21.87 0.88 -6.11
C SER A 138 22.70 1.89 -6.92
N LEU A 139 23.09 1.55 -8.16
CA LEU A 139 23.86 2.42 -9.05
C LEU A 139 23.00 3.14 -10.10
N SER A 140 21.74 2.77 -10.23
CA SER A 140 20.80 3.37 -11.19
C SER A 140 19.42 3.54 -10.58
N ALA A 141 18.97 4.79 -10.45
CA ALA A 141 17.63 5.11 -9.95
C ALA A 141 16.52 4.44 -10.77
N LYS A 142 16.70 4.34 -12.09
CA LYS A 142 15.76 3.63 -12.98
C LYS A 142 15.68 2.14 -12.65
N ASN A 143 16.83 1.47 -12.53
CA ASN A 143 16.87 0.06 -12.21
C ASN A 143 16.34 -0.21 -10.79
N GLY A 144 16.68 0.67 -9.83
CA GLY A 144 16.12 0.63 -8.47
C GLY A 144 14.60 0.74 -8.46
N PHE A 145 14.03 1.71 -9.20
CA PHE A 145 12.58 1.88 -9.33
C PHE A 145 11.90 0.64 -9.95
N ILE A 146 12.45 0.14 -11.06
CA ILE A 146 11.92 -1.06 -11.74
C ILE A 146 12.05 -2.28 -10.84
N GLY A 147 13.17 -2.46 -10.14
CA GLY A 147 13.39 -3.57 -9.21
C GLY A 147 12.36 -3.56 -8.07
N MET A 148 12.13 -2.40 -7.45
CA MET A 148 11.07 -2.23 -6.44
C MET A 148 9.68 -2.56 -6.98
N LEU A 149 9.39 -2.12 -8.21
CA LEU A 149 8.10 -2.36 -8.86
C LEU A 149 7.87 -3.86 -9.12
N ILE A 150 8.86 -4.56 -9.68
CA ILE A 150 8.80 -6.01 -9.93
C ILE A 150 8.58 -6.76 -8.62
N LEU A 151 9.34 -6.44 -7.58
CA LEU A 151 9.23 -7.08 -6.27
C LEU A 151 7.84 -6.88 -5.67
N LEU A 152 7.33 -5.64 -5.64
CA LEU A 152 6.02 -5.34 -5.07
C LEU A 152 4.89 -6.03 -5.85
N MET A 153 4.98 -6.03 -7.18
CA MET A 153 4.01 -6.73 -8.05
C MET A 153 4.00 -8.23 -7.73
N TRP A 154 5.15 -8.88 -7.70
CA TRP A 154 5.26 -10.31 -7.40
C TRP A 154 4.72 -10.64 -5.99
N GLN A 155 4.95 -9.78 -5.02
CA GLN A 155 4.48 -9.96 -3.66
C GLN A 155 2.95 -9.79 -3.52
N GLN A 156 2.34 -8.87 -4.27
CA GLN A 156 0.96 -8.44 -4.03
C GLN A 156 -0.08 -9.02 -5.00
N ILE A 157 0.32 -9.42 -6.21
CA ILE A 157 -0.61 -9.91 -7.24
C ILE A 157 -1.46 -11.06 -6.72
N GLY A 158 -0.86 -12.01 -5.99
CA GLY A 158 -1.58 -13.18 -5.51
C GLY A 158 -2.66 -12.86 -4.49
N TYR A 159 -2.41 -11.90 -3.60
CA TYR A 159 -3.40 -11.46 -2.62
C TYR A 159 -4.59 -10.74 -3.29
N MET A 160 -4.31 -9.81 -4.20
CA MET A 160 -5.35 -9.13 -4.96
C MET A 160 -6.14 -10.09 -5.85
N MET A 161 -5.47 -11.05 -6.48
CA MET A 161 -6.09 -12.10 -7.28
C MET A 161 -7.16 -12.88 -6.48
N ILE A 162 -6.89 -13.24 -5.22
CA ILE A 162 -7.86 -13.95 -4.37
C ILE A 162 -9.11 -13.10 -4.13
N ILE A 163 -8.96 -11.79 -3.88
CA ILE A 163 -10.09 -10.87 -3.68
C ILE A 163 -10.91 -10.77 -4.98
N TYR A 164 -10.26 -10.67 -6.14
CA TYR A 164 -10.95 -10.67 -7.43
C TYR A 164 -11.66 -12.00 -7.72
N ILE A 165 -11.06 -13.15 -7.37
CA ILE A 165 -11.71 -14.46 -7.51
C ILE A 165 -12.98 -14.51 -6.67
N ALA A 166 -12.94 -14.04 -5.42
CA ALA A 166 -14.11 -14.00 -4.55
C ALA A 166 -15.22 -13.13 -5.16
N GLY A 167 -14.88 -11.94 -5.68
CA GLY A 167 -15.84 -11.08 -6.37
C GLY A 167 -16.43 -11.72 -7.62
N LEU A 168 -15.59 -12.33 -8.46
CA LEU A 168 -16.04 -13.00 -9.69
C LEU A 168 -16.97 -14.20 -9.43
N ASN A 169 -16.73 -14.93 -8.33
CA ASN A 169 -17.59 -16.06 -7.95
C ASN A 169 -18.95 -15.63 -7.39
N ASN A 170 -19.11 -14.37 -6.97
CA ASN A 170 -20.41 -13.83 -6.53
C ASN A 170 -21.30 -13.35 -7.68
N VAL A 171 -20.78 -13.30 -8.92
CA VAL A 171 -21.59 -12.97 -10.09
C VAL A 171 -22.50 -14.17 -10.42
N SER A 172 -23.84 -13.97 -10.39
CA SER A 172 -24.80 -15.03 -10.67
C SER A 172 -24.56 -15.65 -12.05
N PRO A 173 -24.48 -16.99 -12.15
CA PRO A 173 -24.43 -17.68 -13.44
C PRO A 173 -25.65 -17.37 -14.31
N ASP A 174 -26.84 -17.23 -13.73
CA ASP A 174 -28.11 -16.98 -14.44
C ASP A 174 -28.03 -15.66 -15.24
N LEU A 175 -27.39 -14.62 -14.69
CA LEU A 175 -27.18 -13.36 -15.42
C LEU A 175 -26.27 -13.53 -16.64
N ILE A 176 -25.29 -14.42 -16.54
CA ILE A 176 -24.36 -14.70 -17.63
C ILE A 176 -25.07 -15.50 -18.71
N GLU A 177 -25.86 -16.51 -18.33
CA GLU A 177 -26.64 -17.34 -19.25
C GLU A 177 -27.73 -16.54 -19.97
N ALA A 178 -28.48 -15.70 -19.27
CA ALA A 178 -29.48 -14.82 -19.87
C ALA A 178 -28.82 -13.89 -20.92
N ALA A 179 -27.70 -13.27 -20.58
CA ALA A 179 -26.95 -12.42 -21.52
C ALA A 179 -26.45 -13.20 -22.74
N GLN A 180 -26.07 -14.47 -22.60
CA GLN A 180 -25.67 -15.32 -23.72
C GLN A 180 -26.85 -15.68 -24.63
N ILE A 181 -28.04 -15.94 -24.06
CA ILE A 181 -29.26 -16.15 -24.80
C ILE A 181 -29.64 -14.91 -25.61
N ASP A 182 -29.44 -13.70 -25.04
CA ASP A 182 -29.63 -12.41 -25.70
C ASP A 182 -28.53 -12.09 -26.74
N GLY A 183 -27.59 -13.01 -26.99
CA GLY A 183 -26.54 -12.87 -28.01
C GLY A 183 -25.34 -12.02 -27.59
N ALA A 184 -25.16 -11.76 -26.28
CA ALA A 184 -24.04 -10.98 -25.79
C ALA A 184 -22.70 -11.73 -25.98
N THR A 185 -21.71 -11.03 -26.56
CA THR A 185 -20.36 -11.57 -26.71
C THR A 185 -19.64 -11.63 -25.36
N SER A 186 -18.62 -12.49 -25.23
CA SER A 186 -17.80 -12.61 -24.02
C SER A 186 -17.20 -11.29 -23.56
N ARG A 187 -16.86 -10.39 -24.50
CA ARG A 187 -16.37 -9.03 -24.19
C ARG A 187 -17.48 -8.17 -23.58
N LEU A 188 -18.68 -8.23 -24.13
CA LEU A 188 -19.83 -7.48 -23.62
C LEU A 188 -20.18 -7.94 -22.19
N ILE A 189 -20.21 -9.25 -21.97
CA ILE A 189 -20.43 -9.84 -20.62
C ILE A 189 -19.35 -9.38 -19.65
N LEU A 190 -18.07 -9.36 -20.07
CA LEU A 190 -16.98 -8.91 -19.21
C LEU A 190 -17.15 -7.43 -18.78
N PHE A 191 -17.35 -6.53 -19.74
CA PHE A 191 -17.36 -5.09 -19.46
C PHE A 191 -18.69 -4.57 -18.95
N LYS A 192 -19.84 -5.18 -19.30
CA LYS A 192 -21.16 -4.70 -18.95
C LYS A 192 -21.80 -5.46 -17.77
N ILE A 193 -21.33 -6.66 -17.47
CA ILE A 193 -21.87 -7.48 -16.37
C ILE A 193 -20.81 -7.73 -15.31
N LYS A 194 -19.71 -8.45 -15.66
CA LYS A 194 -18.74 -8.89 -14.65
C LYS A 194 -18.03 -7.72 -13.96
N ILE A 195 -17.45 -6.77 -14.71
CA ILE A 195 -16.72 -5.66 -14.12
C ILE A 195 -17.62 -4.77 -13.23
N PRO A 196 -18.82 -4.34 -13.63
CA PRO A 196 -19.71 -3.59 -12.74
C PRO A 196 -20.12 -4.36 -11.49
N MET A 197 -20.38 -5.66 -11.59
CA MET A 197 -20.76 -6.49 -10.44
C MET A 197 -19.65 -6.70 -9.42
N ILE A 198 -18.39 -6.69 -9.86
CA ILE A 198 -17.21 -6.85 -8.97
C ILE A 198 -16.61 -5.51 -8.52
N MET A 199 -17.28 -4.37 -8.78
CA MET A 199 -16.76 -3.05 -8.36
C MET A 199 -16.38 -2.99 -6.89
N PRO A 200 -17.09 -3.61 -5.92
CA PRO A 200 -16.63 -3.66 -4.53
C PRO A 200 -15.23 -4.29 -4.39
N SER A 201 -14.93 -5.38 -5.11
CA SER A 201 -13.60 -5.99 -5.12
C SER A 201 -12.56 -5.07 -5.76
N VAL A 202 -12.91 -4.36 -6.83
CA VAL A 202 -12.03 -3.35 -7.47
C VAL A 202 -11.69 -2.23 -6.49
N THR A 203 -12.70 -1.74 -5.76
CA THR A 203 -12.52 -0.69 -4.73
C THR A 203 -11.54 -1.14 -3.65
N ILE A 204 -11.74 -2.33 -3.08
CA ILE A 204 -10.88 -2.89 -2.03
C ILE A 204 -9.46 -3.12 -2.55
N CYS A 205 -9.30 -3.76 -3.71
CA CYS A 205 -7.99 -4.04 -4.28
C CYS A 205 -7.22 -2.74 -4.61
N THR A 206 -7.89 -1.75 -5.19
CA THR A 206 -7.28 -0.45 -5.50
C THR A 206 -6.86 0.28 -4.22
N PHE A 207 -7.71 0.27 -3.19
CA PHE A 207 -7.39 0.86 -1.89
C PHE A 207 -6.16 0.21 -1.26
N LEU A 208 -6.13 -1.13 -1.20
CA LEU A 208 -5.03 -1.87 -0.60
C LEU A 208 -3.71 -1.68 -1.36
N THR A 209 -3.72 -1.78 -2.69
CA THR A 209 -2.51 -1.64 -3.49
C THR A 209 -1.96 -0.22 -3.47
N LEU A 210 -2.83 0.79 -3.52
CA LEU A 210 -2.43 2.19 -3.46
C LEU A 210 -1.81 2.52 -2.09
N THR A 211 -2.47 2.14 -1.00
CA THR A 211 -1.95 2.37 0.35
C THR A 211 -0.65 1.61 0.62
N ASN A 212 -0.50 0.38 0.13
CA ASN A 212 0.74 -0.39 0.25
C ASN A 212 1.88 0.23 -0.56
N GLY A 213 1.60 0.75 -1.76
CA GLY A 213 2.57 1.48 -2.58
C GLY A 213 3.11 2.73 -1.86
N PHE A 214 2.23 3.51 -1.22
CA PHE A 214 2.66 4.66 -0.42
C PHE A 214 3.50 4.26 0.79
N LYS A 215 3.12 3.19 1.50
CA LYS A 215 3.79 2.73 2.73
C LYS A 215 5.04 1.88 2.48
N MET A 216 5.46 1.69 1.24
CA MET A 216 6.60 0.85 0.92
C MET A 216 7.88 1.38 1.56
N PHE A 217 8.36 0.68 2.60
CA PHE A 217 9.56 1.00 3.36
C PHE A 217 10.58 -0.14 3.31
N ASP A 218 10.20 -1.33 3.76
CA ASP A 218 11.08 -2.48 3.93
C ASP A 218 11.84 -2.86 2.66
N GLN A 219 11.12 -2.93 1.55
CA GLN A 219 11.69 -3.30 0.25
C GLN A 219 12.58 -2.18 -0.31
N ASN A 220 12.22 -0.90 -0.11
CA ASN A 220 13.08 0.22 -0.52
C ASN A 220 14.38 0.25 0.27
N LEU A 221 14.30 0.01 1.59
CA LEU A 221 15.46 -0.06 2.47
C LEU A 221 16.40 -1.20 2.05
N SER A 222 15.88 -2.42 1.90
CA SER A 222 16.66 -3.62 1.65
C SER A 222 17.14 -3.77 0.19
N LEU A 223 16.36 -3.26 -0.78
CA LEU A 223 16.68 -3.42 -2.21
C LEU A 223 17.70 -2.39 -2.69
N THR A 224 17.53 -1.12 -2.33
CA THR A 224 18.34 0.02 -2.84
C THR A 224 18.94 0.90 -1.76
N GLY A 225 18.38 0.92 -0.54
CA GLY A 225 18.73 1.89 0.50
C GLY A 225 18.46 3.35 0.11
N GLY A 226 17.69 3.56 -0.99
CA GLY A 226 17.44 4.88 -1.57
C GLY A 226 18.48 5.35 -2.58
N ASP A 227 19.55 4.57 -2.82
CA ASP A 227 20.63 4.92 -3.74
C ASP A 227 20.23 4.80 -5.24
N PRO A 228 20.94 5.44 -6.15
CA PRO A 228 22.09 6.32 -5.95
C PRO A 228 21.68 7.72 -5.44
N GLY A 229 22.44 8.25 -4.45
CA GLY A 229 22.28 9.63 -4.00
C GLY A 229 20.86 10.03 -3.56
N LYS A 230 20.10 9.12 -2.96
CA LYS A 230 18.70 9.26 -2.55
C LYS A 230 17.68 9.37 -3.72
N GLN A 231 18.10 9.10 -4.97
CA GLN A 231 17.21 9.19 -6.14
C GLN A 231 16.15 8.08 -6.22
N SER A 232 16.40 6.91 -5.61
CA SER A 232 15.39 5.82 -5.49
C SER A 232 14.69 5.81 -4.12
N GLN A 233 14.88 6.85 -3.30
CA GLN A 233 14.33 6.93 -1.96
C GLN A 233 12.85 7.30 -1.97
N LEU A 234 11.99 6.38 -1.53
CA LEU A 234 10.58 6.64 -1.32
C LEU A 234 10.35 7.41 -0.01
N LEU A 235 9.17 8.01 0.12
CA LEU A 235 8.84 8.94 1.19
C LEU A 235 8.94 8.33 2.59
N ALA A 236 8.51 7.07 2.77
CA ALA A 236 8.62 6.39 4.05
C ALA A 236 10.10 6.21 4.49
N LEU A 237 11.00 5.89 3.56
CA LEU A 237 12.44 5.79 3.83
C LEU A 237 13.07 7.19 4.07
N ASN A 238 12.61 8.23 3.38
CA ASN A 238 13.06 9.60 3.62
C ASN A 238 12.69 10.08 5.04
N ILE A 239 11.49 9.76 5.51
CA ILE A 239 11.04 10.07 6.87
C ILE A 239 11.92 9.36 7.89
N TYR A 240 12.14 8.05 7.70
CA TYR A 240 12.99 7.23 8.56
C TYR A 240 14.42 7.79 8.65
N ASP A 241 15.05 8.07 7.52
CA ASP A 241 16.40 8.64 7.46
C ASP A 241 16.46 10.02 8.14
N THR A 242 15.43 10.85 7.97
CA THR A 242 15.39 12.17 8.62
C THR A 242 15.31 12.02 10.13
N PHE A 243 14.54 11.05 10.63
CA PHE A 243 14.31 10.87 12.07
C PHE A 243 15.46 10.15 12.78
N TYR A 244 16.04 9.11 12.15
CA TYR A 244 17.01 8.21 12.79
C TYR A 244 18.45 8.38 12.31
N ALA A 245 18.69 8.70 11.03
CA ALA A 245 20.04 8.76 10.49
C ALA A 245 20.69 10.14 10.64
N ARG A 246 19.90 11.20 10.90
CA ARG A 246 20.43 12.55 11.10
C ARG A 246 20.59 12.86 12.59
N SER A 247 21.75 13.42 12.96
CA SER A 247 22.05 13.80 14.33
C SER A 247 21.56 15.22 14.64
N GLY A 248 21.03 15.42 15.86
CA GLY A 248 20.60 16.71 16.38
C GLY A 248 19.09 16.80 16.64
N PRO A 249 18.70 17.63 17.63
CA PRO A 249 17.32 17.67 18.14
C PRO A 249 16.29 18.19 17.12
N GLN A 250 16.73 19.01 16.12
CA GLN A 250 15.85 19.52 15.09
C GLN A 250 15.34 18.43 14.14
N TRP A 251 16.14 17.39 13.89
CA TRP A 251 15.81 16.38 12.87
C TRP A 251 14.68 15.47 13.28
N LYS A 252 14.57 15.17 14.58
CA LYS A 252 13.44 14.36 15.07
C LYS A 252 12.11 15.09 14.90
N GLY A 253 12.06 16.40 15.21
CA GLY A 253 10.87 17.22 14.97
C GLY A 253 10.52 17.34 13.49
N ILE A 254 11.52 17.52 12.61
CA ILE A 254 11.31 17.56 11.15
C ILE A 254 10.85 16.20 10.64
N GLY A 255 11.46 15.10 11.08
CA GLY A 255 11.04 13.74 10.71
C GLY A 255 9.59 13.45 11.14
N GLN A 256 9.22 13.89 12.34
CA GLN A 256 7.84 13.76 12.85
C GLN A 256 6.86 14.60 12.03
N ALA A 257 7.23 15.82 11.66
CA ALA A 257 6.40 16.67 10.80
C ALA A 257 6.24 16.09 9.38
N LYS A 258 7.30 15.48 8.81
CA LYS A 258 7.21 14.72 7.55
C LYS A 258 6.24 13.55 7.68
N ALA A 259 6.25 12.81 8.79
CA ALA A 259 5.34 11.71 9.04
C ALA A 259 3.88 12.18 9.11
N VAL A 260 3.59 13.33 9.73
CA VAL A 260 2.26 13.93 9.77
C VAL A 260 1.79 14.34 8.37
N VAL A 261 2.65 15.01 7.58
CA VAL A 261 2.34 15.36 6.18
C VAL A 261 2.05 14.10 5.35
N PHE A 262 2.86 13.07 5.52
CA PHE A 262 2.65 11.78 4.85
C PHE A 262 1.32 11.12 5.24
N PHE A 263 0.99 11.11 6.53
CA PHE A 263 -0.29 10.58 7.02
C PHE A 263 -1.48 11.32 6.37
N VAL A 264 -1.47 12.66 6.40
CA VAL A 264 -2.53 13.48 5.80
C VAL A 264 -2.65 13.18 4.30
N LEU A 265 -1.53 13.09 3.58
CA LEU A 265 -1.50 12.73 2.17
C LEU A 265 -2.19 11.38 1.90
N VAL A 266 -1.78 10.34 2.63
CA VAL A 266 -2.33 8.99 2.42
C VAL A 266 -3.82 8.95 2.74
N VAL A 267 -4.27 9.62 3.81
CA VAL A 267 -5.70 9.71 4.18
C VAL A 267 -6.50 10.42 3.09
N VAL A 268 -6.02 11.57 2.59
CA VAL A 268 -6.71 12.32 1.53
C VAL A 268 -6.83 11.50 0.26
N ILE A 269 -5.75 10.87 -0.19
CA ILE A 269 -5.75 10.02 -1.40
C ILE A 269 -6.68 8.82 -1.21
N ALA A 270 -6.63 8.16 -0.05
CA ALA A 270 -7.49 7.03 0.27
C ALA A 270 -8.98 7.42 0.26
N LEU A 271 -9.34 8.57 0.84
CA LEU A 271 -10.72 9.07 0.85
C LEU A 271 -11.21 9.45 -0.55
N ILE A 272 -10.36 10.10 -1.35
CA ILE A 272 -10.69 10.42 -2.76
C ILE A 272 -10.91 9.14 -3.55
N GLN A 273 -10.02 8.17 -3.43
CA GLN A 273 -10.10 6.88 -4.13
C GLN A 273 -11.39 6.13 -3.73
N LEU A 274 -11.67 6.00 -2.42
CA LEU A 274 -12.87 5.34 -1.93
C LEU A 274 -14.13 5.99 -2.48
N ARG A 275 -14.24 7.32 -2.43
CA ARG A 275 -15.40 8.04 -2.98
C ARG A 275 -15.56 7.82 -4.49
N ALA A 276 -14.44 7.86 -5.23
CA ALA A 276 -14.46 7.71 -6.69
C ALA A 276 -14.86 6.30 -7.15
N THR A 277 -14.56 5.27 -6.36
CA THR A 277 -14.86 3.88 -6.71
C THR A 277 -16.17 3.40 -6.11
N SER A 278 -16.50 3.73 -4.83
CA SER A 278 -17.79 3.36 -4.22
C SER A 278 -19.00 3.93 -4.95
N SER A 279 -18.87 5.12 -5.55
CA SER A 279 -19.96 5.69 -6.34
C SER A 279 -20.33 4.89 -7.60
N LYS A 280 -19.49 3.94 -8.00
CA LYS A 280 -19.68 3.05 -9.15
C LYS A 280 -20.13 1.64 -8.75
N GLU A 281 -20.26 1.36 -7.45
CA GLU A 281 -20.72 0.07 -6.94
C GLU A 281 -22.22 -0.08 -7.20
N VAL A 282 -22.60 -1.21 -7.79
CA VAL A 282 -24.02 -1.59 -7.94
C VAL A 282 -24.47 -2.16 -6.62
N GLN A 283 -25.50 -1.57 -6.00
CA GLN A 283 -26.15 -2.16 -4.82
C GLN A 283 -26.81 -3.46 -5.25
N GLN A 284 -26.41 -4.56 -4.64
CA GLN A 284 -26.99 -5.89 -4.82
C GLN A 284 -28.13 -6.12 -3.85
#